data_6ed2ba655d5036fe4943f6c909e63609
#
_entry.id   6ed2ba655d5036fe4943f6c909e63609
#
_cell.length_a   1.000
_cell.length_b   1.000
_cell.length_c   1.000
_cell.angle_alpha   90.00
_cell.angle_beta   90.00
_cell.angle_gamma   90.00
#
_symmetry.space_group_name_H-M   'P 1'
#
loop_
_entity.id
_entity.type
_entity.pdbx_description
1 polymer ?
#
loop_
_entity_poly.entity_id
_entity_poly.type
_entity_poly.pdbx_seq_one_letter_code
_entity_poly.pdbx_strand_id
1 'polypeptide(L)'
;MKKIISIFLSSLFLFGMGNTYAQQDHCGFEHQQEAFFKAHPQAEASHMKVQKRMTKAAVQHEDRYIIPVVFHVFGTKFNGNTTVDLALVKDALKRTNEELKGLTADYNQSDPSSRFELIKKPLNIEFRLAQIDPDGRPTTGVQFFEDKSGFGDASAFDTEIQKYAWDNKKYMNVYIMNDLYADGDLYNSGVSWLPLDWMTNNNLARVVYNGSYLGDNADVTQRSNDNFRRILTHEFGHFMGLHHTFEGGCSMPNDGVEDTPAVEKSHWDKDTKNCYDEYTDWENFMNYTDHYRHFTKGQVDLMEQYLHESARSTLWQESNLTATGTNDGYVTQPAIIASGRVLSETIENQGVLAGEIKVEAYYGMEFAKTGNLTFGTDYTLTAIPEGLTPEFSVITSTSAVLKLTGKAKEHESINSKKGIKAVLKSTCLKAAGTTVKDADFVFDISFRDEYTSLCSFSPNFGPCAHISRIVFKELDNETEFDGQQWKDFSKTQVVGLAVGETCQLTATVQNWSSGANDRYKVRLWIDWNGDYILQDDELVGTRTISRIGNPGATNQVTFDFTVPETVNKDHEFSFRVMLHYAGKDVPAADGDDPCGVIDGGDVEDYGAVIGKGHIEK
;
A
#
# COMPACT_ATOMS: atom_id res chain seq x y z
N MET A 1 -54.90 -21.38 -55.56
CA MET A 1 -53.51 -21.19 -55.26
C MET A 1 -53.33 -19.83 -54.58
N LYS A 2 -53.47 -19.77 -53.25
CA LYS A 2 -53.18 -18.55 -52.45
C LYS A 2 -51.99 -18.84 -51.53
N LYS A 3 -50.88 -18.13 -51.78
CA LYS A 3 -49.70 -18.17 -50.93
C LYS A 3 -49.99 -17.34 -49.65
N ILE A 4 -49.90 -17.97 -48.49
CA ILE A 4 -49.91 -17.32 -47.18
C ILE A 4 -48.47 -16.98 -46.86
N ILE A 5 -48.21 -15.69 -46.72
CA ILE A 5 -46.92 -15.16 -46.23
C ILE A 5 -47.05 -15.03 -44.71
N SER A 6 -46.34 -15.88 -43.98
CA SER A 6 -46.16 -15.72 -42.52
C SER A 6 -45.08 -14.67 -42.25
N ILE A 7 -45.51 -13.57 -41.66
CA ILE A 7 -44.58 -12.55 -41.11
C ILE A 7 -44.23 -13.00 -39.70
N PHE A 8 -42.93 -13.39 -39.51
CA PHE A 8 -42.37 -13.55 -38.18
C PHE A 8 -42.04 -12.16 -37.61
N LEU A 9 -42.80 -11.73 -36.62
CA LEU A 9 -42.46 -10.61 -35.76
C LEU A 9 -41.43 -11.12 -34.75
N SER A 10 -40.16 -10.85 -34.98
CA SER A 10 -39.12 -11.01 -33.95
C SER A 10 -39.23 -9.84 -32.97
N SER A 11 -39.85 -10.09 -31.82
CA SER A 11 -39.75 -9.20 -30.66
C SER A 11 -38.32 -9.21 -30.14
N LEU A 12 -37.62 -8.13 -30.44
CA LEU A 12 -36.30 -7.82 -29.84
C LEU A 12 -36.55 -7.49 -28.36
N PHE A 13 -36.38 -8.47 -27.48
CA PHE A 13 -36.20 -8.20 -26.06
C PHE A 13 -34.82 -7.53 -25.89
N LEU A 14 -34.82 -6.22 -25.79
CA LEU A 14 -33.74 -5.50 -25.17
C LEU A 14 -33.71 -5.91 -23.69
N PHE A 15 -32.93 -6.93 -23.40
CA PHE A 15 -32.40 -7.09 -22.05
C PHE A 15 -31.50 -5.87 -21.81
N GLY A 16 -32.00 -4.90 -21.05
CA GLY A 16 -31.17 -3.95 -20.38
C GLY A 16 -30.21 -4.77 -19.52
N MET A 17 -28.96 -4.91 -19.97
CA MET A 17 -27.85 -5.27 -19.08
C MET A 17 -27.72 -4.08 -18.11
N GLY A 18 -28.49 -4.12 -17.02
CA GLY A 18 -28.10 -3.46 -15.82
C GLY A 18 -26.76 -4.11 -15.47
N ASN A 19 -25.69 -3.37 -15.62
CA ASN A 19 -24.42 -3.72 -15.00
C ASN A 19 -24.67 -3.74 -13.50
N THR A 20 -25.07 -4.89 -12.97
CA THR A 20 -24.84 -5.20 -11.58
C THR A 20 -23.34 -5.38 -11.47
N TYR A 21 -22.64 -4.27 -11.21
CA TYR A 21 -21.32 -4.37 -10.64
C TYR A 21 -21.53 -5.04 -9.27
N ALA A 22 -21.32 -6.34 -9.22
CA ALA A 22 -21.06 -6.98 -7.96
C ALA A 22 -19.90 -6.20 -7.35
N GLN A 23 -20.10 -5.60 -6.18
CA GLN A 23 -19.02 -5.04 -5.41
C GLN A 23 -18.13 -6.23 -5.10
N GLN A 24 -16.99 -6.27 -5.72
CA GLN A 24 -15.90 -7.17 -5.38
C GLN A 24 -15.51 -6.85 -3.95
N ASP A 25 -15.12 -7.85 -3.19
CA ASP A 25 -14.63 -7.73 -1.82
C ASP A 25 -13.47 -6.72 -1.80
N HIS A 26 -13.75 -5.47 -1.43
CA HIS A 26 -12.78 -4.38 -1.47
C HIS A 26 -11.98 -4.24 -0.16
N CYS A 27 -12.40 -4.93 0.92
CA CYS A 27 -11.67 -5.04 2.16
C CYS A 27 -10.99 -6.42 2.22
N GLY A 28 -9.67 -6.43 2.37
CA GLY A 28 -8.89 -7.67 2.39
C GLY A 28 -8.80 -8.34 3.77
N PHE A 29 -9.61 -7.96 4.75
CA PHE A 29 -9.45 -8.32 6.16
C PHE A 29 -9.33 -9.83 6.39
N GLU A 30 -10.29 -10.67 5.96
CA GLU A 30 -10.27 -12.10 6.25
C GLU A 30 -9.05 -12.78 5.65
N HIS A 31 -8.77 -12.50 4.38
CA HIS A 31 -7.66 -13.11 3.66
C HIS A 31 -6.31 -12.75 4.32
N GLN A 32 -6.11 -11.49 4.64
CA GLN A 32 -4.88 -11.02 5.26
C GLN A 32 -4.75 -11.49 6.71
N GLN A 33 -5.83 -11.54 7.47
CA GLN A 33 -5.84 -12.07 8.83
C GLN A 33 -5.51 -13.57 8.87
N GLU A 34 -6.07 -14.35 7.95
CA GLU A 34 -5.78 -15.78 7.81
C GLU A 34 -4.31 -16.03 7.42
N ALA A 35 -3.81 -15.29 6.42
CA ALA A 35 -2.41 -15.35 5.98
C ALA A 35 -1.46 -15.00 7.15
N PHE A 36 -1.77 -13.96 7.92
CA PHE A 36 -1.00 -13.57 9.09
C PHE A 36 -0.97 -14.67 10.16
N PHE A 37 -2.11 -15.25 10.51
CA PHE A 37 -2.16 -16.32 11.52
C PHE A 37 -1.46 -17.60 11.06
N LYS A 38 -1.53 -17.91 9.78
CA LYS A 38 -0.77 -19.02 9.21
C LYS A 38 0.75 -18.82 9.35
N ALA A 39 1.22 -17.60 9.14
CA ALA A 39 2.63 -17.24 9.31
C ALA A 39 3.03 -17.15 10.80
N HIS A 40 2.10 -16.76 11.69
CA HIS A 40 2.34 -16.50 13.11
C HIS A 40 1.37 -17.26 14.04
N PRO A 41 1.42 -18.60 14.12
CA PRO A 41 0.48 -19.40 14.93
C PRO A 41 0.49 -19.03 16.42
N GLN A 42 1.62 -18.54 16.93
CA GLN A 42 1.72 -18.07 18.31
C GLN A 42 0.93 -16.78 18.57
N ALA A 43 0.80 -15.92 17.56
CA ALA A 43 -0.01 -14.70 17.64
C ALA A 43 -1.50 -15.07 17.70
N GLU A 44 -1.94 -16.00 16.86
CA GLU A 44 -3.29 -16.56 16.88
C GLU A 44 -3.62 -17.16 18.25
N ALA A 45 -2.76 -18.06 18.75
CA ALA A 45 -2.95 -18.71 20.06
C ALA A 45 -3.02 -17.69 21.22
N SER A 46 -2.27 -16.59 21.13
CA SER A 46 -2.34 -15.48 22.09
C SER A 46 -3.66 -14.73 21.98
N HIS A 47 -4.09 -14.41 20.76
CA HIS A 47 -5.35 -13.73 20.49
C HIS A 47 -6.56 -14.53 20.99
N MET A 48 -6.62 -15.83 20.72
CA MET A 48 -7.67 -16.72 21.25
C MET A 48 -7.74 -16.72 22.77
N LYS A 49 -6.60 -16.59 23.47
CA LYS A 49 -6.59 -16.45 24.93
C LYS A 49 -7.19 -15.12 25.39
N VAL A 50 -6.91 -14.03 24.67
CA VAL A 50 -7.50 -12.71 24.93
C VAL A 50 -9.01 -12.80 24.76
N GLN A 51 -9.51 -13.28 23.64
CA GLN A 51 -10.93 -13.44 23.36
C GLN A 51 -11.64 -14.27 24.46
N LYS A 52 -11.04 -15.43 24.84
CA LYS A 52 -11.61 -16.29 25.91
C LYS A 52 -11.64 -15.60 27.28
N ARG A 53 -10.73 -14.66 27.55
CA ARG A 53 -10.74 -13.86 28.77
C ARG A 53 -11.86 -12.81 28.70
N MET A 54 -11.97 -12.11 27.56
CA MET A 54 -12.97 -11.06 27.33
C MET A 54 -14.40 -11.57 27.47
N THR A 55 -14.72 -12.77 26.96
CA THR A 55 -16.05 -13.38 27.12
C THR A 55 -16.50 -13.55 28.57
N LYS A 56 -15.57 -13.49 29.54
CA LYS A 56 -15.84 -13.64 30.99
C LYS A 56 -15.69 -12.35 31.76
N ALA A 57 -15.17 -11.31 31.17
CA ALA A 57 -14.93 -10.04 31.80
C ALA A 57 -16.18 -9.15 31.66
N ALA A 58 -16.44 -8.33 32.69
CA ALA A 58 -17.40 -7.24 32.56
C ALA A 58 -16.83 -6.18 31.60
N VAL A 59 -17.68 -5.61 30.76
CA VAL A 59 -17.29 -4.50 29.90
C VAL A 59 -16.92 -3.31 30.77
N GLN A 60 -15.77 -2.72 30.53
CA GLN A 60 -15.34 -1.48 31.16
C GLN A 60 -15.67 -0.34 30.19
N HIS A 61 -16.27 0.71 30.70
CA HIS A 61 -16.66 1.88 29.94
C HIS A 61 -15.94 3.10 30.50
N GLU A 62 -15.38 3.90 29.63
CA GLU A 62 -14.89 5.23 29.95
C GLU A 62 -15.84 6.28 29.38
N ASP A 63 -15.88 7.45 30.00
CA ASP A 63 -16.72 8.55 29.54
C ASP A 63 -16.32 8.96 28.10
N ARG A 64 -15.04 8.83 27.76
CA ARG A 64 -14.49 9.15 26.44
C ARG A 64 -13.12 8.52 26.23
N TYR A 65 -12.88 8.05 25.02
CA TYR A 65 -11.56 7.62 24.54
C TYR A 65 -10.98 8.66 23.58
N ILE A 66 -9.70 8.96 23.69
CA ILE A 66 -8.94 9.75 22.72
C ILE A 66 -7.79 8.90 22.23
N ILE A 67 -7.67 8.73 20.90
CA ILE A 67 -6.63 7.92 20.26
C ILE A 67 -5.74 8.81 19.40
N PRO A 68 -4.45 8.92 19.71
CA PRO A 68 -3.48 9.61 18.86
C PRO A 68 -3.29 8.86 17.52
N VAL A 69 -3.44 9.57 16.41
CA VAL A 69 -3.32 8.99 15.06
C VAL A 69 -2.23 9.70 14.27
N VAL A 70 -1.48 8.95 13.50
CA VAL A 70 -0.60 9.46 12.45
C VAL A 70 -0.99 8.86 11.11
N PHE A 71 -1.04 9.70 10.07
CA PHE A 71 -1.22 9.29 8.68
C PHE A 71 0.11 9.35 7.95
N HIS A 72 0.47 8.25 7.31
CA HIS A 72 1.62 8.12 6.43
C HIS A 72 1.09 8.05 5.00
N VAL A 73 1.23 9.12 4.24
CA VAL A 73 0.68 9.25 2.88
C VAL A 73 1.77 8.99 1.88
N PHE A 74 1.63 7.93 1.10
CA PHE A 74 2.57 7.52 0.05
C PHE A 74 2.03 7.92 -1.31
N GLY A 75 2.69 8.90 -1.94
CA GLY A 75 2.23 9.57 -3.15
C GLY A 75 1.40 10.83 -2.87
N THR A 76 1.05 11.52 -3.92
CA THR A 76 0.27 12.76 -3.85
C THR A 76 -1.04 12.69 -4.61
N LYS A 77 -1.11 11.80 -5.60
CA LYS A 77 -2.30 11.58 -6.44
C LYS A 77 -2.69 10.12 -6.41
N PHE A 78 -3.96 9.88 -6.27
CA PHE A 78 -4.54 8.57 -6.18
C PHE A 78 -5.49 8.31 -7.35
N ASN A 79 -5.85 7.08 -7.55
CA ASN A 79 -6.74 6.68 -8.63
C ASN A 79 -7.98 7.61 -8.69
N GLY A 80 -8.31 8.11 -9.88
CA GLY A 80 -9.39 9.07 -10.08
C GLY A 80 -9.01 10.52 -9.75
N ASN A 81 -7.73 10.88 -9.71
CA ASN A 81 -7.20 12.21 -9.48
C ASN A 81 -7.42 12.80 -8.07
N THR A 82 -7.74 11.98 -7.08
CA THR A 82 -7.81 12.44 -5.69
C THR A 82 -6.42 12.92 -5.26
N THR A 83 -6.34 14.17 -4.81
CA THR A 83 -5.13 14.70 -4.18
C THR A 83 -5.31 14.61 -2.67
N VAL A 84 -4.44 13.85 -2.02
CA VAL A 84 -4.45 13.73 -0.56
C VAL A 84 -3.52 14.76 0.04
N ASP A 85 -4.10 15.69 0.77
CA ASP A 85 -3.40 16.72 1.54
C ASP A 85 -3.83 16.73 3.01
N LEU A 86 -3.23 17.59 3.80
CA LEU A 86 -3.54 17.72 5.23
C LEU A 86 -5.03 18.08 5.48
N ALA A 87 -5.64 18.86 4.61
CA ALA A 87 -7.03 19.28 4.78
C ALA A 87 -7.98 18.12 4.56
N LEU A 88 -7.74 17.30 3.53
CA LEU A 88 -8.53 16.10 3.23
C LEU A 88 -8.42 15.05 4.35
N VAL A 89 -7.21 14.81 4.87
CA VAL A 89 -7.00 13.88 6.01
C VAL A 89 -7.75 14.36 7.25
N LYS A 90 -7.71 15.67 7.56
CA LYS A 90 -8.47 16.25 8.68
C LYS A 90 -9.97 16.11 8.50
N ASP A 91 -10.48 16.31 7.29
CA ASP A 91 -11.90 16.14 6.98
C ASP A 91 -12.32 14.66 7.11
N ALA A 92 -11.55 13.73 6.57
CA ALA A 92 -11.81 12.29 6.70
C ALA A 92 -11.87 11.85 8.17
N LEU A 93 -10.88 12.26 8.97
CA LEU A 93 -10.83 11.92 10.40
C LEU A 93 -11.98 12.56 11.20
N LYS A 94 -12.37 13.80 10.86
CA LYS A 94 -13.54 14.46 11.44
C LYS A 94 -14.81 13.67 11.17
N ARG A 95 -15.03 13.23 9.92
CA ARG A 95 -16.20 12.42 9.54
C ARG A 95 -16.23 11.09 10.29
N THR A 96 -15.13 10.36 10.33
CA THR A 96 -15.01 9.12 11.11
C THR A 96 -15.36 9.33 12.58
N ASN A 97 -14.91 10.42 13.21
CA ASN A 97 -15.27 10.77 14.58
C ASN A 97 -16.77 11.09 14.76
N GLU A 98 -17.39 11.73 13.78
CA GLU A 98 -18.83 12.04 13.79
C GLU A 98 -19.66 10.76 13.61
N GLU A 99 -19.23 9.86 12.75
CA GLU A 99 -19.88 8.56 12.50
C GLU A 99 -19.87 7.66 13.73
N LEU A 100 -18.71 7.49 14.35
CA LEU A 100 -18.58 6.69 15.57
C LEU A 100 -19.41 7.25 16.73
N LYS A 101 -19.51 8.56 16.83
CA LYS A 101 -20.31 9.26 17.86
C LYS A 101 -21.81 9.34 17.51
N GLY A 102 -22.24 8.81 16.36
CA GLY A 102 -23.64 8.91 15.91
C GLY A 102 -24.12 10.34 15.68
N LEU A 103 -23.22 11.24 15.24
CA LEU A 103 -23.52 12.67 15.03
C LEU A 103 -23.88 12.99 13.57
N THR A 104 -23.83 12.03 12.66
CA THR A 104 -24.22 12.23 11.25
C THR A 104 -25.72 12.44 11.13
N ALA A 105 -26.13 13.24 10.14
CA ALA A 105 -27.54 13.59 9.95
C ALA A 105 -28.45 12.36 9.71
N ASP A 106 -27.89 11.31 9.11
CA ASP A 106 -28.59 10.07 8.77
C ASP A 106 -28.57 9.00 9.86
N TYR A 107 -27.79 9.16 10.90
CA TYR A 107 -27.75 8.22 12.04
C TYR A 107 -29.13 7.97 12.65
N ASN A 108 -29.98 8.98 12.72
CA ASN A 108 -31.35 8.88 13.21
C ASN A 108 -32.41 8.64 12.11
N GLN A 109 -31.96 8.39 10.87
CA GLN A 109 -32.82 8.09 9.72
C GLN A 109 -32.79 6.61 9.34
N SER A 110 -32.32 5.75 10.23
CA SER A 110 -32.37 4.30 10.04
C SER A 110 -33.78 3.86 9.65
N ASP A 111 -33.86 2.85 8.82
CA ASP A 111 -35.14 2.28 8.35
C ASP A 111 -36.05 2.02 9.58
N PRO A 112 -37.22 2.66 9.70
CA PRO A 112 -38.11 2.45 10.84
C PRO A 112 -38.63 1.01 10.94
N SER A 113 -38.51 0.20 9.88
CA SER A 113 -38.75 -1.24 9.93
C SER A 113 -37.56 -2.02 10.51
N SER A 114 -36.41 -1.37 10.65
CA SER A 114 -35.21 -1.96 11.22
C SER A 114 -35.34 -2.10 12.73
N ARG A 115 -35.37 -3.33 13.22
CA ARG A 115 -35.23 -3.63 14.66
C ARG A 115 -33.90 -3.17 15.24
N PHE A 116 -32.91 -2.84 14.41
CA PHE A 116 -31.58 -2.40 14.77
C PHE A 116 -31.55 -0.97 15.31
N GLU A 117 -32.58 -0.17 15.05
CA GLU A 117 -32.75 1.14 15.67
C GLU A 117 -32.67 1.10 17.20
N LEU A 118 -33.15 0.00 17.82
CA LEU A 118 -33.15 -0.19 19.28
C LEU A 118 -31.82 -0.64 19.85
N ILE A 119 -30.93 -1.18 19.04
CA ILE A 119 -29.64 -1.73 19.48
C ILE A 119 -28.44 -0.98 18.94
N LYS A 120 -28.62 0.01 18.07
CA LYS A 120 -27.51 0.88 17.67
C LYS A 120 -26.99 1.66 18.88
N LYS A 121 -25.67 1.77 18.96
CA LYS A 121 -25.00 2.49 20.04
C LYS A 121 -23.86 3.34 19.48
N PRO A 122 -23.76 4.63 19.83
CA PRO A 122 -22.57 5.41 19.51
C PRO A 122 -21.43 5.05 20.45
N LEU A 123 -20.20 5.14 19.96
CA LEU A 123 -18.98 5.05 20.76
C LEU A 123 -18.41 6.46 20.96
N ASN A 124 -18.26 6.89 22.20
CA ASN A 124 -17.65 8.19 22.52
C ASN A 124 -16.12 8.10 22.43
N ILE A 125 -15.64 7.98 21.19
CA ILE A 125 -14.22 7.94 20.85
C ILE A 125 -13.86 9.14 19.96
N GLU A 126 -12.64 9.61 20.08
CA GLU A 126 -12.10 10.68 19.26
C GLU A 126 -10.69 10.35 18.80
N PHE A 127 -10.52 10.14 17.51
CA PHE A 127 -9.22 10.02 16.88
C PHE A 127 -8.66 11.40 16.60
N ARG A 128 -7.47 11.71 17.15
CA ARG A 128 -6.82 13.01 17.01
C ARG A 128 -5.47 12.86 16.31
N LEU A 129 -5.21 13.72 15.33
CA LEU A 129 -3.89 13.81 14.76
C LEU A 129 -2.87 14.18 15.83
N ALA A 130 -1.79 13.40 15.91
CA ALA A 130 -0.67 13.69 16.81
C ALA A 130 -0.10 15.07 16.53
N GLN A 131 0.23 15.82 17.58
CA GLN A 131 0.87 17.12 17.49
C GLN A 131 2.34 17.09 17.93
N ILE A 132 2.78 15.96 18.48
CA ILE A 132 4.15 15.67 18.86
C ILE A 132 4.53 14.33 18.22
N ASP A 133 5.65 14.31 17.51
CA ASP A 133 6.20 13.11 16.88
C ASP A 133 6.98 12.23 17.87
N PRO A 134 7.44 11.02 17.50
CA PRO A 134 8.19 10.13 18.39
C PRO A 134 9.48 10.73 18.98
N ASP A 135 10.03 11.74 18.31
CA ASP A 135 11.26 12.44 18.76
C ASP A 135 10.96 13.65 19.66
N GLY A 136 9.68 13.90 19.96
CA GLY A 136 9.26 15.03 20.77
C GLY A 136 9.17 16.35 20.01
N ARG A 137 9.13 16.33 18.68
CA ARG A 137 9.03 17.53 17.84
C ARG A 137 7.59 17.80 17.43
N PRO A 138 7.25 19.07 17.13
CA PRO A 138 5.96 19.41 16.56
C PRO A 138 5.70 18.66 15.24
N THR A 139 4.46 18.22 15.04
CA THR A 139 4.00 17.57 13.82
C THR A 139 2.56 17.96 13.49
N THR A 140 2.13 17.76 12.26
CA THR A 140 0.72 17.83 11.85
C THR A 140 -0.03 16.53 12.08
N GLY A 141 0.67 15.44 12.44
CA GLY A 141 0.12 14.09 12.46
C GLY A 141 -0.10 13.49 11.07
N VAL A 142 0.38 14.18 10.01
CA VAL A 142 0.36 13.66 8.63
C VAL A 142 1.76 13.79 8.06
N GLN A 143 2.28 12.68 7.56
CA GLN A 143 3.60 12.59 6.93
C GLN A 143 3.40 12.24 5.45
N PHE A 144 4.12 12.92 4.55
CA PHE A 144 4.06 12.66 3.11
C PHE A 144 5.37 12.04 2.64
N PHE A 145 5.25 10.99 1.85
CA PHE A 145 6.37 10.22 1.29
C PHE A 145 6.18 10.06 -0.22
N GLU A 146 7.24 9.62 -0.90
CA GLU A 146 7.14 9.16 -2.28
C GLU A 146 6.22 7.93 -2.38
N ASP A 147 5.71 7.65 -3.58
CA ASP A 147 4.76 6.57 -3.82
C ASP A 147 5.35 5.21 -3.43
N LYS A 148 4.53 4.40 -2.77
CA LYS A 148 4.82 3.02 -2.37
C LYS A 148 3.54 2.21 -2.34
N SER A 149 3.69 0.90 -2.46
CA SER A 149 2.60 -0.07 -2.42
C SER A 149 2.90 -1.23 -1.45
N GLY A 150 1.89 -2.07 -1.20
CA GLY A 150 2.08 -3.38 -0.58
C GLY A 150 1.94 -3.45 0.94
N PHE A 151 1.74 -2.35 1.67
CA PHE A 151 1.66 -2.40 3.14
C PHE A 151 0.37 -3.04 3.67
N GLY A 152 -0.56 -3.37 2.78
CA GLY A 152 -1.75 -4.17 3.08
C GLY A 152 -1.50 -5.68 3.11
N ASP A 153 -0.38 -6.17 2.58
CA ASP A 153 -0.03 -7.58 2.62
C ASP A 153 0.40 -8.00 4.03
N ALA A 154 -0.09 -9.16 4.47
CA ALA A 154 0.15 -9.70 5.82
C ALA A 154 1.54 -10.32 6.01
N SER A 155 2.18 -10.75 4.94
CA SER A 155 3.40 -11.57 4.98
C SER A 155 4.63 -10.89 4.37
N ALA A 156 4.40 -9.86 3.57
CA ALA A 156 5.45 -9.10 2.91
C ALA A 156 5.68 -7.75 3.61
N PHE A 157 6.78 -7.10 3.36
CA PHE A 157 7.07 -5.71 3.71
C PHE A 157 7.20 -5.37 5.21
N ASP A 158 7.19 -6.32 6.15
CA ASP A 158 7.28 -6.02 7.59
C ASP A 158 8.46 -5.11 7.94
N THR A 159 9.65 -5.40 7.42
CA THR A 159 10.84 -4.58 7.66
C THR A 159 10.74 -3.19 7.02
N GLU A 160 10.05 -3.08 5.89
CA GLU A 160 9.81 -1.79 5.23
C GLU A 160 8.78 -0.97 6.01
N ILE A 161 7.66 -1.58 6.44
CA ILE A 161 6.65 -0.93 7.29
C ILE A 161 7.27 -0.36 8.57
N GLN A 162 8.14 -1.14 9.23
CA GLN A 162 8.81 -0.73 10.46
C GLN A 162 9.71 0.50 10.32
N LYS A 163 10.18 0.82 9.10
CA LYS A 163 10.94 2.06 8.84
C LYS A 163 10.09 3.32 8.99
N TYR A 164 8.80 3.23 8.72
CA TYR A 164 7.86 4.35 8.75
C TYR A 164 6.99 4.36 10.02
N ALA A 165 6.80 3.20 10.64
CA ALA A 165 5.91 3.04 11.77
C ALA A 165 6.34 3.90 12.97
N TRP A 166 5.39 4.65 13.53
CA TRP A 166 5.51 5.23 14.85
C TRP A 166 5.12 4.21 15.90
N ASP A 167 5.65 4.32 17.12
CA ASP A 167 5.41 3.38 18.22
C ASP A 167 3.92 3.07 18.37
N ASN A 168 3.51 1.84 18.08
CA ASN A 168 2.12 1.39 18.13
C ASN A 168 1.49 1.44 19.54
N LYS A 169 2.31 1.60 20.58
CA LYS A 169 1.82 1.83 21.95
C LYS A 169 1.46 3.28 22.24
N LYS A 170 1.86 4.19 21.33
CA LYS A 170 1.61 5.63 21.44
C LYS A 170 0.72 6.15 20.34
N TYR A 171 0.80 5.59 19.14
CA TYR A 171 0.13 6.11 17.96
C TYR A 171 -0.58 4.98 17.18
N MET A 172 -1.77 5.26 16.72
CA MET A 172 -2.40 4.48 15.67
C MET A 172 -1.80 4.90 14.34
N ASN A 173 -1.19 3.96 13.60
CA ASN A 173 -0.61 4.22 12.29
C ASN A 173 -1.63 3.92 11.19
N VAL A 174 -1.88 4.89 10.32
CA VAL A 174 -2.72 4.77 9.13
C VAL A 174 -1.87 5.06 7.90
N TYR A 175 -1.77 4.10 6.99
CA TYR A 175 -1.00 4.20 5.76
C TYR A 175 -1.95 4.45 4.60
N ILE A 176 -1.72 5.53 3.86
CA ILE A 176 -2.51 5.88 2.69
C ILE A 176 -1.69 5.53 1.46
N MET A 177 -2.21 4.62 0.65
CA MET A 177 -1.54 4.08 -0.53
C MET A 177 -2.52 4.01 -1.72
N ASN A 178 -2.00 3.84 -2.91
CA ASN A 178 -2.82 3.62 -4.11
C ASN A 178 -3.05 2.12 -4.35
N ASP A 179 -1.99 1.32 -4.26
CA ASP A 179 -2.01 -0.13 -4.39
C ASP A 179 -1.68 -0.74 -3.02
N LEU A 180 -2.68 -1.35 -2.38
CA LEU A 180 -2.56 -1.83 -0.99
C LEU A 180 -1.70 -3.09 -0.88
N TYR A 181 -1.72 -3.94 -1.91
CA TYR A 181 -1.12 -5.29 -1.88
C TYR A 181 0.08 -5.45 -2.82
N ALA A 182 0.47 -4.40 -3.54
CA ALA A 182 1.50 -4.43 -4.59
C ALA A 182 1.19 -5.45 -5.70
N ASP A 183 -0.09 -5.61 -6.03
CA ASP A 183 -0.60 -6.55 -7.03
C ASP A 183 -1.14 -5.85 -8.29
N GLY A 184 -1.06 -4.51 -8.34
CA GLY A 184 -1.56 -3.67 -9.42
C GLY A 184 -3.08 -3.40 -9.33
N ASP A 185 -3.80 -3.93 -8.35
CA ASP A 185 -5.20 -3.61 -8.13
C ASP A 185 -5.35 -2.31 -7.32
N LEU A 186 -5.74 -1.26 -8.02
CA LEU A 186 -5.97 0.08 -7.44
C LEU A 186 -7.40 0.25 -6.90
N TYR A 187 -8.19 -0.82 -6.81
CA TYR A 187 -9.60 -0.77 -6.43
C TYR A 187 -9.87 -1.23 -5.00
N ASN A 188 -8.90 -1.85 -4.35
CA ASN A 188 -8.99 -2.20 -2.93
C ASN A 188 -9.15 -0.92 -2.08
N SER A 189 -10.10 -0.93 -1.15
CA SER A 189 -10.44 0.25 -0.34
C SER A 189 -9.63 0.37 0.93
N GLY A 190 -9.45 -0.73 1.65
CA GLY A 190 -8.75 -0.75 2.92
C GLY A 190 -8.45 -2.15 3.42
N VAL A 191 -7.63 -2.22 4.44
CA VAL A 191 -7.38 -3.39 5.27
C VAL A 191 -6.88 -2.95 6.64
N SER A 192 -7.30 -3.67 7.65
CA SER A 192 -6.84 -3.48 9.02
C SER A 192 -6.68 -4.83 9.73
N TRP A 193 -5.99 -4.85 10.83
CA TRP A 193 -5.78 -6.06 11.62
C TRP A 193 -6.39 -5.91 13.00
N LEU A 194 -6.87 -7.02 13.54
CA LEU A 194 -7.37 -7.12 14.91
C LEU A 194 -6.34 -6.61 15.91
N PRO A 195 -6.77 -6.27 17.15
CA PRO A 195 -5.87 -5.88 18.25
C PRO A 195 -4.95 -7.04 18.69
N LEU A 196 -3.85 -7.24 17.99
CA LEU A 196 -2.89 -8.31 18.24
C LEU A 196 -1.67 -7.77 18.97
N ASP A 197 -1.37 -8.31 20.15
CA ASP A 197 -0.18 -7.93 20.92
C ASP A 197 1.11 -8.12 20.13
N TRP A 198 1.19 -9.17 19.32
CA TRP A 198 2.37 -9.44 18.49
C TRP A 198 2.61 -8.29 17.51
N MET A 199 1.58 -7.85 16.78
CA MET A 199 1.72 -6.74 15.83
C MET A 199 2.05 -5.43 16.53
N THR A 200 1.36 -5.13 17.65
CA THR A 200 1.61 -3.92 18.43
C THR A 200 3.05 -3.86 18.95
N ASN A 201 3.57 -4.98 19.47
CA ASN A 201 4.93 -5.05 19.99
C ASN A 201 6.02 -4.99 18.91
N ASN A 202 5.68 -5.29 17.66
CA ASN A 202 6.59 -5.24 16.53
C ASN A 202 6.40 -3.99 15.65
N ASN A 203 5.57 -3.02 16.05
CA ASN A 203 5.23 -1.83 15.27
C ASN A 203 4.62 -2.15 13.89
N LEU A 204 3.79 -3.17 13.82
CA LEU A 204 3.12 -3.64 12.60
C LEU A 204 1.59 -3.47 12.66
N ALA A 205 1.03 -3.09 13.83
CA ALA A 205 -0.40 -2.80 13.95
C ALA A 205 -0.75 -1.54 13.16
N ARG A 206 -1.65 -1.68 12.19
CA ARG A 206 -1.92 -0.62 11.21
C ARG A 206 -3.31 -0.70 10.60
N VAL A 207 -3.69 0.40 9.99
CA VAL A 207 -4.72 0.49 8.96
C VAL A 207 -4.03 0.87 7.66
N VAL A 208 -4.30 0.19 6.56
CA VAL A 208 -3.84 0.57 5.22
C VAL A 208 -5.07 0.92 4.40
N TYR A 209 -5.09 2.08 3.77
CA TYR A 209 -6.28 2.63 3.16
C TYR A 209 -5.97 3.33 1.84
N ASN A 210 -6.82 3.13 0.86
CA ASN A 210 -6.63 3.74 -0.44
C ASN A 210 -7.04 5.22 -0.42
N GLY A 211 -6.12 6.09 -0.80
CA GLY A 211 -6.34 7.54 -0.80
C GLY A 211 -7.49 8.00 -1.68
N SER A 212 -7.87 7.23 -2.70
CA SER A 212 -9.01 7.56 -3.57
C SER A 212 -10.36 7.54 -2.85
N TYR A 213 -10.45 6.85 -1.69
CA TYR A 213 -11.68 6.75 -0.89
C TYR A 213 -11.73 7.78 0.27
N LEU A 214 -10.69 8.61 0.46
CA LEU A 214 -10.70 9.60 1.56
C LEU A 214 -11.66 10.77 1.33
N GLY A 215 -11.95 11.13 0.09
CA GLY A 215 -12.71 12.33 -0.24
C GLY A 215 -13.78 12.13 -1.30
N ASP A 216 -14.47 13.22 -1.64
CA ASP A 216 -15.35 13.28 -2.80
C ASP A 216 -14.51 13.34 -4.06
N ASN A 217 -14.53 12.28 -4.84
CA ASN A 217 -13.92 12.27 -6.14
C ASN A 217 -15.00 12.22 -7.23
N ALA A 218 -15.36 13.38 -7.75
CA ALA A 218 -16.40 13.52 -8.77
C ALA A 218 -16.08 12.79 -10.09
N ASP A 219 -14.83 12.47 -10.34
CA ASP A 219 -14.39 11.80 -11.57
C ASP A 219 -14.51 10.27 -11.48
N VAL A 220 -14.74 9.73 -10.30
CA VAL A 220 -14.88 8.28 -10.07
C VAL A 220 -16.30 7.97 -9.67
N THR A 221 -17.15 7.79 -10.65
CA THR A 221 -18.62 7.72 -10.54
C THR A 221 -19.18 6.72 -9.53
N GLN A 222 -18.38 5.79 -9.02
CA GLN A 222 -18.80 4.80 -8.03
C GLN A 222 -18.17 4.96 -6.66
N ARG A 223 -17.09 5.73 -6.53
CA ARG A 223 -16.32 5.90 -5.30
C ARG A 223 -16.51 7.25 -4.63
N SER A 224 -17.30 8.12 -5.24
CA SER A 224 -17.53 9.51 -4.80
C SER A 224 -18.77 9.71 -3.95
N ASN A 225 -19.50 8.65 -3.61
CA ASN A 225 -20.66 8.81 -2.75
C ASN A 225 -20.27 8.82 -1.27
N ASP A 226 -21.14 9.38 -0.43
CA ASP A 226 -20.91 9.52 1.01
C ASP A 226 -20.62 8.18 1.70
N ASN A 227 -21.10 7.07 1.16
CA ASN A 227 -20.92 5.75 1.77
C ASN A 227 -19.49 5.22 1.60
N PHE A 228 -18.87 5.40 0.43
CA PHE A 228 -17.48 4.94 0.25
C PHE A 228 -16.51 5.65 1.19
N ARG A 229 -16.73 6.92 1.49
CA ARG A 229 -15.92 7.65 2.47
C ARG A 229 -16.03 7.10 3.89
N ARG A 230 -17.09 6.32 4.19
CA ARG A 230 -17.33 5.67 5.48
C ARG A 230 -16.58 4.37 5.66
N ILE A 231 -15.94 3.87 4.60
CA ILE A 231 -15.08 2.68 4.69
C ILE A 231 -13.90 2.92 5.65
N LEU A 232 -13.42 4.15 5.81
CA LEU A 232 -12.40 4.44 6.84
C LEU A 232 -12.91 4.10 8.24
N THR A 233 -14.17 4.38 8.54
CA THR A 233 -14.82 4.01 9.82
C THR A 233 -14.97 2.50 9.95
N HIS A 234 -15.24 1.78 8.86
CA HIS A 234 -15.24 0.33 8.80
C HIS A 234 -13.85 -0.24 9.17
N GLU A 235 -12.77 0.25 8.55
CA GLU A 235 -11.42 -0.19 8.86
C GLU A 235 -11.01 0.11 10.31
N PHE A 236 -11.48 1.23 10.85
CA PHE A 236 -11.26 1.55 12.28
C PHE A 236 -12.04 0.59 13.18
N GLY A 237 -13.18 0.07 12.74
CA GLY A 237 -13.90 -1.02 13.40
C GLY A 237 -13.01 -2.28 13.56
N HIS A 238 -12.36 -2.72 12.50
CA HIS A 238 -11.41 -3.84 12.57
C HIS A 238 -10.22 -3.54 13.49
N PHE A 239 -9.65 -2.34 13.40
CA PHE A 239 -8.56 -1.93 14.30
C PHE A 239 -8.97 -1.99 15.77
N MET A 240 -10.24 -1.80 16.07
CA MET A 240 -10.83 -1.92 17.41
C MET A 240 -11.39 -3.32 17.73
N GLY A 241 -11.19 -4.31 16.85
CA GLY A 241 -11.46 -5.72 17.14
C GLY A 241 -12.74 -6.31 16.53
N LEU A 242 -13.44 -5.59 15.68
CA LEU A 242 -14.63 -6.11 15.02
C LEU A 242 -14.29 -6.97 13.80
N HIS A 243 -15.06 -8.01 13.61
CA HIS A 243 -15.13 -8.81 12.39
C HIS A 243 -16.25 -8.31 11.46
N HIS A 244 -16.26 -8.76 10.22
CA HIS A 244 -17.42 -8.53 9.35
C HIS A 244 -18.66 -9.24 9.89
N THR A 245 -19.84 -8.63 9.73
CA THR A 245 -21.11 -9.22 10.22
C THR A 245 -21.45 -10.56 9.58
N PHE A 246 -20.80 -10.93 8.47
CA PHE A 246 -20.99 -12.20 7.76
C PHE A 246 -19.85 -13.20 8.00
N GLU A 247 -18.83 -12.87 8.78
CA GLU A 247 -17.74 -13.77 9.11
C GLU A 247 -18.26 -14.92 10.00
N GLY A 248 -17.88 -16.16 9.69
CA GLY A 248 -18.43 -17.35 10.36
C GLY A 248 -19.80 -17.81 9.81
N GLY A 249 -20.38 -17.08 8.86
CA GLY A 249 -21.57 -17.47 8.13
C GLY A 249 -22.81 -17.65 9.00
N CYS A 250 -23.51 -18.78 8.87
CA CYS A 250 -24.75 -19.07 9.60
C CYS A 250 -24.54 -19.55 11.06
N SER A 251 -23.32 -19.61 11.53
CA SER A 251 -23.04 -19.95 12.95
C SER A 251 -23.45 -18.81 13.89
N MET A 252 -23.77 -19.13 15.14
CA MET A 252 -24.14 -18.12 16.14
C MET A 252 -23.20 -18.21 17.35
N PRO A 253 -22.63 -17.08 17.79
CA PRO A 253 -22.49 -15.80 17.09
C PRO A 253 -21.47 -15.93 15.96
N ASN A 254 -21.80 -15.44 14.76
CA ASN A 254 -20.95 -15.59 13.56
C ASN A 254 -19.70 -14.71 13.60
N ASP A 255 -19.88 -13.41 13.92
CA ASP A 255 -18.82 -12.39 14.04
C ASP A 255 -18.33 -12.19 15.49
N GLY A 256 -18.77 -13.03 16.41
CA GLY A 256 -18.46 -12.94 17.83
C GLY A 256 -19.35 -11.96 18.62
N VAL A 257 -20.37 -11.37 18.01
CA VAL A 257 -21.29 -10.40 18.60
C VAL A 257 -22.72 -10.96 18.61
N GLU A 258 -23.37 -10.98 19.76
CA GLU A 258 -24.70 -11.63 19.91
C GLU A 258 -25.87 -10.85 19.29
N ASP A 259 -25.77 -9.54 19.14
CA ASP A 259 -26.84 -8.70 18.63
C ASP A 259 -26.74 -8.39 17.13
N THR A 260 -25.71 -8.93 16.45
CA THR A 260 -25.61 -8.96 15.01
C THR A 260 -26.23 -10.24 14.45
N PRO A 261 -27.18 -10.19 13.48
CA PRO A 261 -27.76 -11.39 12.90
C PRO A 261 -26.72 -12.21 12.13
N ALA A 262 -26.70 -13.53 12.34
CA ALA A 262 -25.81 -14.40 11.58
C ALA A 262 -26.22 -14.44 10.11
N VAL A 263 -25.34 -14.08 9.20
CA VAL A 263 -25.55 -14.04 7.77
C VAL A 263 -24.44 -14.81 7.06
N GLU A 264 -24.80 -15.46 5.93
CA GLU A 264 -23.85 -16.30 5.18
C GLU A 264 -22.84 -15.48 4.39
N LYS A 265 -23.24 -14.29 3.96
CA LYS A 265 -22.43 -13.38 3.13
C LYS A 265 -22.90 -11.94 3.27
N SER A 266 -22.10 -11.01 2.75
CA SER A 266 -22.49 -9.61 2.67
C SER A 266 -23.84 -9.39 2.00
N HIS A 267 -24.56 -8.34 2.38
CA HIS A 267 -25.90 -8.05 1.91
C HIS A 267 -26.14 -6.54 1.79
N TRP A 268 -26.92 -6.15 0.78
CA TRP A 268 -26.99 -4.78 0.27
C TRP A 268 -28.29 -4.06 0.54
N ASP A 269 -29.36 -4.79 0.83
CA ASP A 269 -30.68 -4.19 0.93
C ASP A 269 -31.43 -4.63 2.19
N LYS A 270 -32.40 -3.79 2.59
CA LYS A 270 -33.21 -3.93 3.78
C LYS A 270 -34.12 -5.18 3.81
N ASP A 271 -34.39 -5.76 2.67
CA ASP A 271 -35.30 -6.91 2.53
C ASP A 271 -34.55 -8.24 2.57
N THR A 272 -33.21 -8.20 2.67
CA THR A 272 -32.37 -9.39 2.80
C THR A 272 -32.63 -10.07 4.14
N LYS A 273 -32.84 -11.38 4.08
CA LYS A 273 -33.02 -12.25 5.24
C LYS A 273 -31.75 -13.03 5.51
N ASN A 274 -31.51 -13.30 6.79
CA ASN A 274 -30.42 -14.15 7.24
C ASN A 274 -30.78 -15.65 7.15
N CYS A 275 -29.88 -16.51 7.64
CA CYS A 275 -30.05 -17.96 7.67
C CYS A 275 -31.26 -18.45 8.48
N TYR A 276 -31.84 -17.61 9.31
CA TYR A 276 -32.93 -17.91 10.24
C TYR A 276 -34.22 -17.16 9.90
N ASP A 277 -34.34 -16.66 8.64
CA ASP A 277 -35.48 -15.86 8.17
C ASP A 277 -35.71 -14.55 8.93
N GLU A 278 -34.63 -14.01 9.52
CA GLU A 278 -34.62 -12.71 10.16
C GLU A 278 -34.05 -11.64 9.23
N TYR A 279 -34.45 -10.37 9.39
CA TYR A 279 -33.83 -9.26 8.64
C TYR A 279 -32.40 -9.04 9.06
N THR A 280 -31.52 -8.77 8.10
CA THR A 280 -30.10 -8.48 8.31
C THR A 280 -29.89 -7.03 8.71
N ASP A 281 -28.78 -6.74 9.37
CA ASP A 281 -28.36 -5.38 9.70
C ASP A 281 -27.54 -4.79 8.52
N TRP A 282 -28.25 -4.46 7.46
CA TRP A 282 -27.68 -4.01 6.19
C TRP A 282 -27.03 -2.63 6.26
N GLU A 283 -27.32 -1.83 7.30
CA GLU A 283 -26.76 -0.50 7.52
C GLU A 283 -25.56 -0.52 8.48
N ASN A 284 -25.10 -1.70 8.89
CA ASN A 284 -23.99 -1.86 9.84
C ASN A 284 -22.65 -1.47 9.18
N PHE A 285 -21.79 -0.74 9.93
CA PHE A 285 -20.47 -0.40 9.46
C PHE A 285 -19.60 -1.62 9.11
N MET A 286 -19.80 -2.77 9.75
CA MET A 286 -19.01 -3.99 9.50
C MET A 286 -19.61 -4.91 8.43
N ASN A 287 -20.57 -4.44 7.65
CA ASN A 287 -21.07 -5.11 6.46
C ASN A 287 -20.41 -4.53 5.20
N TYR A 288 -20.59 -5.19 4.03
CA TYR A 288 -20.33 -4.58 2.73
C TYR A 288 -21.63 -4.01 2.20
N THR A 289 -21.80 -2.73 2.35
CA THR A 289 -23.00 -2.00 1.96
C THR A 289 -22.64 -0.61 1.41
N ASP A 290 -23.56 0.03 0.73
CA ASP A 290 -23.47 1.44 0.37
C ASP A 290 -24.32 2.35 1.29
N HIS A 291 -24.72 1.82 2.46
CA HIS A 291 -25.60 2.49 3.43
C HIS A 291 -25.10 2.42 4.87
N TYR A 292 -23.83 2.55 5.08
CA TYR A 292 -23.21 2.54 6.42
C TYR A 292 -23.81 3.64 7.33
N ARG A 293 -24.26 3.28 8.54
CA ARG A 293 -24.86 4.23 9.48
C ARG A 293 -24.53 4.02 10.94
N HIS A 294 -24.35 2.79 11.39
CA HIS A 294 -24.22 2.51 12.82
C HIS A 294 -23.42 1.24 13.14
N PHE A 295 -23.03 1.15 14.39
CA PHE A 295 -22.61 -0.07 15.07
C PHE A 295 -23.73 -0.50 16.06
N THR A 296 -23.79 -1.81 16.35
CA THR A 296 -24.67 -2.31 17.40
C THR A 296 -24.07 -2.08 18.79
N LYS A 297 -24.90 -2.23 19.82
CA LYS A 297 -24.43 -2.16 21.21
C LYS A 297 -23.37 -3.22 21.50
N GLY A 298 -23.57 -4.46 21.03
CA GLY A 298 -22.62 -5.54 21.22
C GLY A 298 -21.28 -5.26 20.54
N GLN A 299 -21.29 -4.69 19.34
CA GLN A 299 -20.08 -4.26 18.66
C GLN A 299 -19.33 -3.16 19.42
N VAL A 300 -20.06 -2.16 19.93
CA VAL A 300 -19.44 -1.10 20.74
C VAL A 300 -18.87 -1.66 22.04
N ASP A 301 -19.60 -2.54 22.73
CA ASP A 301 -19.12 -3.18 23.95
C ASP A 301 -17.85 -4.02 23.68
N LEU A 302 -17.76 -4.68 22.52
CA LEU A 302 -16.56 -5.43 22.12
C LEU A 302 -15.39 -4.49 21.80
N MET A 303 -15.61 -3.39 21.07
CA MET A 303 -14.57 -2.39 20.83
C MET A 303 -14.03 -1.81 22.14
N GLU A 304 -14.90 -1.46 23.10
CA GLU A 304 -14.49 -0.96 24.41
C GLU A 304 -13.67 -2.01 25.18
N GLN A 305 -14.02 -3.28 25.13
CA GLN A 305 -13.21 -4.34 25.73
C GLN A 305 -11.80 -4.40 25.13
N TYR A 306 -11.67 -4.35 23.79
CA TYR A 306 -10.36 -4.35 23.14
C TYR A 306 -9.54 -3.09 23.44
N LEU A 307 -10.18 -1.93 23.63
CA LEU A 307 -9.49 -0.71 24.06
C LEU A 307 -8.86 -0.84 25.46
N HIS A 308 -9.33 -1.76 26.29
CA HIS A 308 -8.73 -2.08 27.59
C HIS A 308 -7.67 -3.20 27.54
N GLU A 309 -7.54 -3.89 26.40
CA GLU A 309 -6.52 -4.94 26.24
C GLU A 309 -5.14 -4.36 25.90
N SER A 310 -4.09 -5.15 26.18
CA SER A 310 -2.67 -4.72 26.09
C SER A 310 -2.27 -4.17 24.74
N ALA A 311 -2.91 -4.61 23.65
CA ALA A 311 -2.65 -4.13 22.32
C ALA A 311 -3.11 -2.68 22.09
N ARG A 312 -4.07 -2.15 22.86
CA ARG A 312 -4.69 -0.84 22.63
C ARG A 312 -4.73 0.05 23.87
N SER A 313 -4.64 -0.52 25.07
CA SER A 313 -4.90 0.21 26.34
C SER A 313 -3.96 1.37 26.62
N THR A 314 -2.75 1.37 26.05
CA THR A 314 -1.81 2.47 26.23
C THR A 314 -2.16 3.72 25.40
N LEU A 315 -2.91 3.55 24.30
CA LEU A 315 -3.18 4.63 23.35
C LEU A 315 -3.95 5.81 24.00
N TRP A 316 -4.95 5.53 24.80
CA TRP A 316 -5.85 6.53 25.38
C TRP A 316 -5.48 6.97 26.83
N GLN A 317 -4.35 6.49 27.36
CA GLN A 317 -3.89 6.93 28.68
C GLN A 317 -3.48 8.40 28.67
N GLU A 318 -3.84 9.17 29.71
CA GLU A 318 -3.53 10.61 29.81
C GLU A 318 -2.04 10.92 29.64
N SER A 319 -1.17 10.05 30.16
CA SER A 319 0.27 10.20 29.97
C SER A 319 0.68 10.11 28.49
N ASN A 320 0.02 9.24 27.71
CA ASN A 320 0.26 9.12 26.28
C ASN A 320 -0.35 10.30 25.50
N LEU A 321 -1.56 10.73 25.87
CA LEU A 321 -2.20 11.89 25.26
C LEU A 321 -1.34 13.15 25.43
N THR A 322 -0.75 13.34 26.62
CA THR A 322 0.21 14.41 26.88
C THR A 322 1.48 14.27 26.03
N ALA A 323 2.05 13.05 25.95
CA ALA A 323 3.27 12.80 25.18
C ALA A 323 3.10 12.98 23.67
N THR A 324 1.90 12.79 23.15
CA THR A 324 1.55 12.90 21.72
C THR A 324 0.91 14.25 21.36
N GLY A 325 0.68 15.12 22.37
CA GLY A 325 0.03 16.44 22.20
C GLY A 325 -1.44 16.33 21.80
N THR A 326 -2.14 15.26 22.22
CA THR A 326 -3.55 15.01 21.87
C THR A 326 -4.51 15.15 23.05
N ASN A 327 -4.00 15.45 24.24
CA ASN A 327 -4.84 15.70 25.43
C ASN A 327 -5.64 17.00 25.29
N ASP A 328 -6.71 17.11 26.08
CA ASP A 328 -7.48 18.34 26.12
C ASP A 328 -6.65 19.51 26.62
N GLY A 329 -6.82 20.66 25.97
CA GLY A 329 -6.08 21.87 26.31
C GLY A 329 -4.66 21.94 25.76
N TYR A 330 -4.19 20.93 24.99
CA TYR A 330 -2.93 21.07 24.27
C TYR A 330 -3.00 22.24 23.30
N VAL A 331 -2.03 23.13 23.40
CA VAL A 331 -1.94 24.32 22.54
C VAL A 331 -0.75 24.13 21.60
N THR A 332 -1.06 24.03 20.32
CA THR A 332 -0.03 23.97 19.27
C THR A 332 0.84 25.23 19.31
N GLN A 333 2.15 25.07 19.23
CA GLN A 333 3.09 26.17 19.17
C GLN A 333 3.48 26.43 17.71
N PRO A 334 3.78 27.70 17.36
CA PRO A 334 4.34 28.03 16.06
C PRO A 334 5.54 27.12 15.73
N ALA A 335 5.51 26.45 14.58
CA ALA A 335 6.48 25.40 14.27
C ALA A 335 6.88 25.38 12.80
N ILE A 336 8.08 24.89 12.54
CA ILE A 336 8.55 24.45 11.23
C ILE A 336 8.48 22.94 11.21
N ILE A 337 7.83 22.40 10.18
CA ILE A 337 7.63 20.94 10.01
C ILE A 337 8.17 20.55 8.63
N ALA A 338 8.99 19.52 8.59
CA ALA A 338 9.55 18.97 7.36
C ALA A 338 8.82 17.68 6.96
N SER A 339 8.64 17.50 5.65
CA SER A 339 8.13 16.27 5.04
C SER A 339 9.04 15.82 3.90
N GLY A 340 8.93 14.54 3.48
CA GLY A 340 9.88 13.97 2.53
C GLY A 340 11.28 13.80 3.15
N ARG A 341 11.35 13.34 4.39
CA ARG A 341 12.56 13.39 5.23
C ARG A 341 13.67 12.41 4.82
N VAL A 342 13.63 11.82 3.64
CA VAL A 342 14.70 10.97 3.12
C VAL A 342 15.07 11.47 1.73
N LEU A 343 16.33 11.84 1.53
CA LEU A 343 16.89 12.08 0.22
C LEU A 343 17.60 10.81 -0.23
N SER A 344 17.10 10.19 -1.28
CA SER A 344 17.67 8.95 -1.81
C SER A 344 18.58 9.24 -2.99
N GLU A 345 19.60 8.41 -3.14
CA GLU A 345 20.46 8.46 -4.31
C GLU A 345 19.67 8.10 -5.57
N THR A 346 19.98 8.78 -6.67
CA THR A 346 19.39 8.50 -7.97
C THR A 346 19.78 7.10 -8.47
N ILE A 347 19.03 6.62 -9.45
CA ILE A 347 19.18 5.29 -10.01
C ILE A 347 20.57 5.08 -10.62
N GLU A 348 21.17 6.13 -11.17
CA GLU A 348 22.50 6.09 -11.82
C GLU A 348 23.65 5.84 -10.84
N ASN A 349 23.39 5.77 -9.54
CA ASN A 349 24.36 5.45 -8.51
C ASN A 349 25.69 6.21 -8.66
N GLN A 350 25.61 7.54 -8.76
CA GLN A 350 26.75 8.43 -8.94
C GLN A 350 26.93 9.45 -7.80
N GLY A 351 26.36 9.17 -6.64
CA GLY A 351 26.39 10.08 -5.49
C GLY A 351 25.46 11.29 -5.62
N VAL A 352 24.58 11.32 -6.61
CA VAL A 352 23.56 12.36 -6.79
C VAL A 352 22.31 12.01 -6.01
N LEU A 353 21.79 12.98 -5.24
CA LEU A 353 20.55 12.78 -4.49
C LEU A 353 19.35 13.30 -5.27
N ALA A 354 18.28 12.49 -5.32
CA ALA A 354 16.99 12.89 -5.84
C ALA A 354 16.10 13.50 -4.75
N GLY A 355 15.09 14.26 -5.21
CA GLY A 355 14.05 14.78 -4.35
C GLY A 355 14.42 16.07 -3.61
N GLU A 356 13.53 16.44 -2.72
CA GLU A 356 13.64 17.65 -1.90
C GLU A 356 12.93 17.45 -0.55
N ILE A 357 13.45 18.04 0.49
CA ILE A 357 12.77 18.13 1.79
C ILE A 357 11.81 19.33 1.71
N LYS A 358 10.52 19.09 1.75
CA LYS A 358 9.52 20.15 1.87
C LYS A 358 9.48 20.63 3.32
N VAL A 359 9.56 21.93 3.51
CA VAL A 359 9.63 22.57 4.83
C VAL A 359 8.53 23.61 4.92
N GLU A 360 7.61 23.41 5.84
CA GLU A 360 6.43 24.25 5.98
C GLU A 360 6.31 24.85 7.36
N ALA A 361 5.82 26.08 7.40
CA ALA A 361 5.57 26.81 8.63
C ALA A 361 4.09 26.67 9.04
N TYR A 362 3.84 26.21 10.25
CA TYR A 362 2.53 25.92 10.80
C TYR A 362 2.24 26.71 12.07
N TYR A 363 0.97 26.76 12.45
CA TYR A 363 0.49 27.27 13.73
C TYR A 363 0.86 28.74 13.99
N GLY A 364 0.87 29.55 12.92
CA GLY A 364 1.23 30.98 12.99
C GLY A 364 2.72 31.27 12.89
N MET A 365 3.56 30.26 12.63
CA MET A 365 4.94 30.47 12.20
C MET A 365 4.96 30.94 10.74
N GLU A 366 5.90 31.81 10.40
CA GLU A 366 6.17 32.22 9.03
C GLU A 366 7.69 32.37 8.80
N PHE A 367 8.12 32.19 7.56
CA PHE A 367 9.44 32.64 7.12
C PHE A 367 9.48 34.17 7.05
N ALA A 368 10.53 34.77 7.58
CA ALA A 368 10.68 36.22 7.63
C ALA A 368 11.07 36.83 6.28
N LYS A 369 11.62 36.05 5.36
CA LYS A 369 12.03 36.44 4.00
C LYS A 369 11.81 35.32 3.01
N THR A 370 11.67 35.63 1.73
CA THR A 370 11.62 34.69 0.60
C THR A 370 12.96 34.65 -0.13
N GLY A 371 13.14 33.60 -0.96
CA GLY A 371 14.37 33.37 -1.72
C GLY A 371 15.37 32.48 -0.98
N ASN A 372 16.60 32.42 -1.48
CA ASN A 372 17.60 31.53 -0.96
C ASN A 372 18.14 31.99 0.40
N LEU A 373 18.19 31.07 1.34
CA LEU A 373 18.84 31.25 2.64
C LEU A 373 20.33 30.95 2.52
N THR A 374 21.14 31.65 3.33
CA THR A 374 22.61 31.50 3.35
C THR A 374 23.02 30.42 4.34
N PHE A 375 23.66 29.34 3.86
CA PHE A 375 24.23 28.31 4.70
C PHE A 375 25.28 28.88 5.66
N GLY A 376 25.26 28.43 6.91
CA GLY A 376 26.12 28.91 7.98
C GLY A 376 25.64 30.21 8.65
N THR A 377 24.79 31.00 8.01
CA THR A 377 24.26 32.26 8.55
C THR A 377 22.77 32.13 8.91
N ASP A 378 21.95 31.75 7.95
CA ASP A 378 20.51 31.63 8.10
C ASP A 378 20.09 30.23 8.59
N TYR A 379 20.85 29.22 8.20
CA TYR A 379 20.66 27.84 8.64
C TYR A 379 21.95 27.04 8.70
N THR A 380 21.94 25.94 9.42
CA THR A 380 23.07 25.00 9.51
C THR A 380 22.56 23.57 9.33
N LEU A 381 23.42 22.71 8.81
CA LEU A 381 23.21 21.26 8.75
C LEU A 381 24.34 20.53 9.44
N THR A 382 24.04 19.42 10.08
CA THR A 382 25.08 18.51 10.62
C THR A 382 25.42 17.45 9.60
N ALA A 383 26.70 17.01 9.59
CA ALA A 383 27.13 15.78 8.89
C ALA A 383 26.76 15.67 7.40
N ILE A 384 26.90 16.75 6.63
CA ILE A 384 26.71 16.72 5.18
C ILE A 384 27.82 15.87 4.55
N PRO A 385 27.50 14.87 3.68
CA PRO A 385 28.50 14.14 2.91
C PRO A 385 29.36 15.06 2.04
N GLU A 386 30.64 14.74 1.95
CA GLU A 386 31.57 15.52 1.12
C GLU A 386 31.19 15.46 -0.35
N GLY A 387 31.19 16.60 -1.02
CA GLY A 387 30.78 16.74 -2.41
C GLY A 387 29.33 17.23 -2.59
N LEU A 388 28.52 17.21 -1.52
CA LEU A 388 27.16 17.76 -1.54
C LEU A 388 27.14 19.19 -0.99
N THR A 389 26.25 20.02 -1.58
CA THR A 389 26.03 21.43 -1.21
C THR A 389 24.57 21.64 -0.87
N PRO A 390 24.24 22.20 0.31
CA PRO A 390 22.86 22.45 0.69
C PRO A 390 22.32 23.74 0.03
N GLU A 391 21.11 23.65 -0.48
CA GLU A 391 20.34 24.78 -1.04
C GLU A 391 18.99 24.85 -0.34
N PHE A 392 18.75 25.92 0.41
CA PHE A 392 17.50 26.14 1.12
C PHE A 392 16.78 27.35 0.51
N SER A 393 15.64 27.11 -0.15
CA SER A 393 14.87 28.13 -0.85
C SER A 393 13.50 28.33 -0.22
N VAL A 394 13.21 29.52 0.28
CA VAL A 394 11.90 29.92 0.79
C VAL A 394 11.05 30.39 -0.38
N ILE A 395 9.96 29.65 -0.64
CA ILE A 395 9.05 29.87 -1.78
C ILE A 395 7.97 30.91 -1.42
N THR A 396 7.35 30.72 -0.26
CA THR A 396 6.32 31.62 0.29
C THR A 396 6.61 31.92 1.76
N SER A 397 5.78 32.75 2.41
CA SER A 397 5.91 32.96 3.85
C SER A 397 5.67 31.69 4.69
N THR A 398 5.11 30.63 4.11
CA THR A 398 4.79 29.39 4.82
C THR A 398 5.41 28.15 4.19
N SER A 399 6.10 28.26 3.06
CA SER A 399 6.68 27.09 2.39
C SER A 399 8.11 27.34 1.93
N ALA A 400 8.94 26.32 2.05
CA ALA A 400 10.33 26.29 1.62
C ALA A 400 10.72 24.87 1.19
N VAL A 401 11.86 24.75 0.53
CA VAL A 401 12.47 23.49 0.14
C VAL A 401 13.95 23.48 0.49
N LEU A 402 14.44 22.34 0.95
CA LEU A 402 15.85 22.05 1.12
C LEU A 402 16.25 20.96 0.13
N LYS A 403 17.30 21.22 -0.65
CA LYS A 403 17.95 20.26 -1.55
C LYS A 403 19.41 20.09 -1.16
N LEU A 404 19.97 18.96 -1.52
CA LEU A 404 21.40 18.74 -1.53
C LEU A 404 21.84 18.51 -2.97
N THR A 405 22.61 19.42 -3.53
CA THR A 405 23.11 19.39 -4.91
C THR A 405 24.56 18.94 -4.97
N GLY A 406 25.03 18.51 -6.13
CA GLY A 406 26.38 17.99 -6.30
C GLY A 406 26.43 16.46 -6.30
N LYS A 407 27.62 15.90 -6.08
CA LYS A 407 27.86 14.45 -6.04
C LYS A 407 28.61 14.10 -4.76
N ALA A 408 28.05 13.22 -3.96
CA ALA A 408 28.75 12.67 -2.80
C ALA A 408 29.99 11.90 -3.26
N LYS A 409 31.12 12.08 -2.58
CA LYS A 409 32.36 11.34 -2.91
C LYS A 409 32.26 9.88 -2.48
N GLU A 410 31.68 9.64 -1.31
CA GLU A 410 31.46 8.32 -0.75
C GLU A 410 29.95 8.12 -0.71
N HIS A 411 29.44 7.15 -1.48
CA HIS A 411 28.00 6.98 -1.69
C HIS A 411 27.53 5.52 -1.73
N GLU A 412 28.30 4.61 -1.10
CA GLU A 412 27.82 3.26 -0.83
C GLU A 412 26.75 3.26 0.28
N SER A 413 25.95 2.22 0.40
CA SER A 413 24.88 2.13 1.42
C SER A 413 25.37 2.37 2.84
N ILE A 414 26.60 1.93 3.15
CA ILE A 414 27.28 2.15 4.45
C ILE A 414 27.52 3.64 4.75
N ASN A 415 27.59 4.49 3.72
CA ASN A 415 27.81 5.94 3.85
C ASN A 415 26.52 6.71 4.08
N SER A 416 25.35 6.04 4.04
CA SER A 416 24.05 6.62 4.37
C SER A 416 24.08 7.32 5.73
N LYS A 417 23.38 8.44 5.84
CA LYS A 417 23.35 9.25 7.06
C LYS A 417 21.93 9.32 7.61
N LYS A 418 21.78 9.02 8.89
CA LYS A 418 20.51 9.18 9.60
C LYS A 418 20.58 10.38 10.54
N GLY A 419 19.44 11.04 10.70
CA GLY A 419 19.27 12.10 11.68
C GLY A 419 20.11 13.35 11.40
N ILE A 420 20.32 13.71 10.12
CA ILE A 420 20.95 14.99 9.78
C ILE A 420 20.04 16.09 10.29
N LYS A 421 20.57 16.90 11.20
CA LYS A 421 19.82 17.97 11.82
C LYS A 421 20.00 19.26 11.02
N ALA A 422 18.88 19.81 10.54
CA ALA A 422 18.80 21.15 9.99
C ALA A 422 18.31 22.11 11.08
N VAL A 423 19.01 23.22 11.27
CA VAL A 423 18.64 24.27 12.23
C VAL A 423 18.46 25.58 11.49
N LEU A 424 17.24 26.09 11.45
CA LEU A 424 16.88 27.41 10.96
C LEU A 424 17.04 28.44 12.07
N LYS A 425 17.76 29.52 11.83
CA LYS A 425 17.94 30.59 12.80
C LYS A 425 16.67 31.40 12.97
N SER A 426 16.39 31.81 14.19
CA SER A 426 15.23 32.65 14.53
C SER A 426 15.14 33.92 13.72
N THR A 427 16.27 34.45 13.21
CA THR A 427 16.32 35.62 12.31
C THR A 427 15.63 35.40 10.95
N CYS A 428 15.44 34.13 10.56
CA CYS A 428 14.74 33.75 9.31
C CYS A 428 13.26 33.44 9.53
N LEU A 429 12.79 33.51 10.78
CA LEU A 429 11.47 33.11 11.20
C LEU A 429 10.75 34.27 11.91
N LYS A 430 9.42 34.29 11.84
CA LYS A 430 8.56 35.21 12.59
C LYS A 430 7.27 34.51 13.04
N ALA A 431 6.72 34.93 14.15
CA ALA A 431 5.40 34.54 14.63
C ALA A 431 4.77 35.71 15.37
N ALA A 432 3.48 35.96 15.15
CA ALA A 432 2.78 37.07 15.80
C ALA A 432 2.68 36.83 17.30
N GLY A 433 3.06 37.84 18.10
CA GLY A 433 2.88 37.85 19.54
C GLY A 433 3.80 36.90 20.34
N THR A 434 4.81 36.31 19.70
CA THR A 434 5.71 35.32 20.32
C THR A 434 7.17 35.57 19.94
N THR A 435 8.08 35.41 20.91
CA THR A 435 9.52 35.37 20.62
C THR A 435 9.87 34.06 19.92
N VAL A 436 10.31 34.15 18.67
CA VAL A 436 10.72 32.99 17.87
C VAL A 436 12.09 32.50 18.30
N LYS A 437 12.23 31.21 18.49
CA LYS A 437 13.52 30.51 18.70
C LYS A 437 13.99 29.89 17.40
N ASP A 438 15.26 29.46 17.38
CA ASP A 438 15.76 28.61 16.32
C ASP A 438 14.85 27.37 16.24
N ALA A 439 14.49 27.00 15.01
CA ALA A 439 13.66 25.81 14.73
C ALA A 439 14.50 24.73 14.06
N ASP A 440 14.25 23.49 14.38
CA ASP A 440 14.99 22.38 13.78
C ASP A 440 14.08 21.25 13.26
N PHE A 441 14.59 20.57 12.27
CA PHE A 441 14.06 19.31 11.79
C PHE A 441 15.19 18.34 11.45
N VAL A 442 14.86 17.07 11.26
CA VAL A 442 15.83 16.04 10.86
C VAL A 442 15.39 15.36 9.58
N PHE A 443 16.37 14.89 8.82
CA PHE A 443 16.17 14.09 7.63
C PHE A 443 17.34 13.09 7.48
N ASP A 444 17.13 12.12 6.60
CA ASP A 444 18.11 11.08 6.30
C ASP A 444 18.60 11.22 4.86
N ILE A 445 19.79 10.68 4.60
CA ILE A 445 20.31 10.44 3.27
C ILE A 445 20.47 8.94 3.11
N SER A 446 19.92 8.39 2.06
CA SER A 446 20.04 6.99 1.69
C SER A 446 20.84 6.86 0.41
N PHE A 447 22.02 6.31 0.51
CA PHE A 447 22.82 5.84 -0.61
C PHE A 447 22.54 4.37 -0.86
N ARG A 448 22.86 3.90 -2.05
CA ARG A 448 22.73 2.51 -2.45
C ARG A 448 24.07 1.91 -2.81
N ASP A 449 24.19 0.61 -2.65
CA ASP A 449 25.32 -0.10 -3.19
C ASP A 449 25.13 -0.29 -4.70
N GLU A 450 26.21 -0.45 -5.42
CA GLU A 450 26.16 -0.83 -6.82
C GLU A 450 25.46 -2.19 -6.95
N TYR A 451 24.47 -2.26 -7.79
CA TYR A 451 23.81 -3.53 -8.07
C TYR A 451 24.77 -4.44 -8.85
N THR A 452 24.79 -5.71 -8.47
CA THR A 452 25.64 -6.72 -9.12
C THR A 452 24.81 -7.82 -9.80
N SER A 453 23.48 -7.74 -9.68
CA SER A 453 22.50 -8.66 -10.28
C SER A 453 21.16 -7.95 -10.44
N LEU A 454 20.32 -8.47 -11.32
CA LEU A 454 18.94 -8.01 -11.44
C LEU A 454 18.17 -8.27 -10.12
N CYS A 455 17.09 -7.52 -9.92
CA CYS A 455 16.22 -7.64 -8.75
C CYS A 455 15.67 -9.06 -8.57
N SER A 456 15.45 -9.44 -7.34
CA SER A 456 14.67 -10.66 -7.01
C SER A 456 13.17 -10.42 -7.22
N PHE A 457 12.41 -11.50 -7.39
CA PHE A 457 10.96 -11.48 -7.47
C PHE A 457 10.35 -12.41 -6.42
N SER A 458 9.04 -12.29 -6.19
CA SER A 458 8.30 -13.14 -5.25
C SER A 458 7.31 -14.03 -6.01
N PRO A 459 7.44 -15.38 -5.96
CA PRO A 459 6.44 -16.26 -6.53
C PRO A 459 5.21 -16.32 -5.62
N ASN A 460 4.01 -16.14 -6.19
CA ASN A 460 2.76 -16.22 -5.44
C ASN A 460 2.32 -17.68 -5.23
N PHE A 461 2.47 -18.51 -6.25
CA PHE A 461 2.23 -19.97 -6.14
C PHE A 461 3.17 -20.76 -7.05
N GLY A 462 3.27 -22.07 -6.80
CA GLY A 462 4.16 -22.97 -7.53
C GLY A 462 3.93 -22.98 -9.04
N PRO A 463 4.96 -23.23 -9.85
CA PRO A 463 4.91 -23.10 -11.29
C PRO A 463 3.93 -24.07 -11.92
N CYS A 464 3.09 -23.53 -12.81
CA CYS A 464 2.22 -24.31 -13.68
C CYS A 464 2.87 -24.63 -15.04
N ALA A 465 3.90 -23.87 -15.40
CA ALA A 465 4.78 -24.07 -16.55
C ALA A 465 6.16 -23.50 -16.22
N HIS A 466 7.18 -23.92 -16.98
CA HIS A 466 8.54 -23.39 -16.82
C HIS A 466 9.16 -23.09 -18.20
N ILE A 467 10.21 -22.27 -18.18
CA ILE A 467 11.08 -22.04 -19.33
C ILE A 467 11.96 -23.27 -19.44
N SER A 468 11.85 -24.03 -20.53
CA SER A 468 12.59 -25.28 -20.72
C SER A 468 13.80 -25.15 -21.63
N ARG A 469 13.90 -24.04 -22.40
CA ARG A 469 15.05 -23.76 -23.25
C ARG A 469 15.08 -22.32 -23.70
N ILE A 470 16.24 -21.69 -23.64
CA ILE A 470 16.54 -20.40 -24.27
C ILE A 470 17.59 -20.61 -25.36
N VAL A 471 17.28 -20.12 -26.56
CA VAL A 471 18.21 -20.07 -27.69
C VAL A 471 18.42 -18.63 -28.11
N PHE A 472 19.67 -18.16 -28.01
CA PHE A 472 20.03 -16.80 -28.39
C PHE A 472 21.49 -16.75 -28.88
N LYS A 473 21.72 -16.61 -30.18
CA LYS A 473 23.05 -16.67 -30.83
C LYS A 473 23.81 -17.96 -30.46
N GLU A 474 24.97 -17.83 -29.78
CA GLU A 474 25.74 -18.96 -29.26
C GLU A 474 25.15 -19.64 -28.01
N LEU A 475 24.21 -19.01 -27.34
CA LEU A 475 23.51 -19.57 -26.20
C LEU A 475 22.48 -20.59 -26.67
N ASP A 476 22.54 -21.78 -26.10
CA ASP A 476 21.53 -22.84 -26.23
C ASP A 476 21.47 -23.55 -24.88
N ASN A 477 20.61 -23.01 -23.98
CA ASN A 477 20.48 -23.48 -22.61
C ASN A 477 19.16 -24.24 -22.42
N GLU A 478 19.26 -25.54 -22.15
CA GLU A 478 18.11 -26.38 -21.74
C GLU A 478 18.08 -26.46 -20.23
N THR A 479 16.91 -26.19 -19.65
CA THR A 479 16.70 -26.20 -18.20
C THR A 479 15.61 -27.20 -17.85
N GLU A 480 15.93 -28.09 -16.91
CA GLU A 480 14.94 -28.98 -16.30
C GLU A 480 14.26 -28.27 -15.12
N PHE A 481 13.01 -28.62 -14.90
CA PHE A 481 12.28 -28.10 -13.74
C PHE A 481 12.74 -28.82 -12.46
N ASP A 482 13.40 -28.09 -11.59
CA ASP A 482 13.95 -28.55 -10.31
C ASP A 482 13.19 -28.03 -9.07
N GLY A 483 12.05 -27.39 -9.30
CA GLY A 483 11.24 -26.76 -8.24
C GLY A 483 11.60 -25.29 -7.96
N GLN A 484 12.67 -24.78 -8.58
CA GLN A 484 13.03 -23.36 -8.48
C GLN A 484 12.32 -22.55 -9.58
N GLN A 485 11.74 -21.42 -9.20
CA GLN A 485 11.09 -20.51 -10.14
C GLN A 485 12.02 -19.38 -10.62
N TRP A 486 13.25 -19.38 -10.20
CA TRP A 486 14.27 -18.43 -10.63
C TRP A 486 15.62 -19.10 -10.76
N LYS A 487 16.24 -18.86 -11.91
CA LYS A 487 17.60 -19.33 -12.21
C LYS A 487 18.42 -18.17 -12.75
N ASP A 488 19.56 -17.92 -12.14
CA ASP A 488 20.49 -16.86 -12.54
C ASP A 488 21.71 -17.45 -13.24
N PHE A 489 21.77 -17.26 -14.55
CA PHE A 489 22.88 -17.64 -15.43
C PHE A 489 23.68 -16.42 -15.89
N SER A 490 23.43 -15.23 -15.35
CA SER A 490 23.99 -13.96 -15.82
C SER A 490 25.52 -13.89 -15.83
N LYS A 491 26.18 -14.73 -15.02
CA LYS A 491 27.65 -14.78 -14.95
C LYS A 491 28.28 -15.96 -15.69
N THR A 492 27.48 -16.98 -16.03
CA THR A 492 27.97 -18.21 -16.67
C THR A 492 27.54 -18.34 -18.14
N GLN A 493 26.47 -17.68 -18.51
CA GLN A 493 25.87 -17.70 -19.84
C GLN A 493 25.81 -16.27 -20.40
N VAL A 494 26.93 -15.78 -20.93
CA VAL A 494 27.07 -14.38 -21.38
C VAL A 494 27.18 -14.33 -22.91
N VAL A 495 26.19 -13.73 -23.57
CA VAL A 495 26.08 -13.66 -25.03
C VAL A 495 26.84 -12.44 -25.57
N GLY A 496 27.62 -12.64 -26.63
CA GLY A 496 28.33 -11.56 -27.34
C GLY A 496 27.44 -10.84 -28.36
N LEU A 497 27.33 -9.51 -28.26
CA LEU A 497 26.51 -8.67 -29.12
C LEU A 497 27.34 -7.60 -29.83
N ALA A 498 26.77 -7.05 -30.91
CA ALA A 498 27.32 -5.88 -31.59
C ALA A 498 26.28 -4.76 -31.67
N VAL A 499 26.71 -3.52 -31.49
CA VAL A 499 25.84 -2.35 -31.61
C VAL A 499 25.19 -2.30 -32.98
N GLY A 500 23.87 -2.06 -33.04
CA GLY A 500 23.10 -2.03 -34.29
C GLY A 500 22.80 -3.42 -34.90
N GLU A 501 23.23 -4.50 -34.25
CA GLU A 501 22.92 -5.86 -34.66
C GLU A 501 21.44 -6.18 -34.46
N THR A 502 20.82 -6.81 -35.48
CA THR A 502 19.46 -7.37 -35.33
C THR A 502 19.57 -8.79 -34.79
N CYS A 503 18.92 -9.04 -33.69
CA CYS A 503 18.97 -10.29 -32.94
C CYS A 503 17.60 -10.94 -32.85
N GLN A 504 17.59 -12.27 -32.68
CA GLN A 504 16.40 -13.04 -32.35
C GLN A 504 16.69 -13.96 -31.17
N LEU A 505 15.85 -13.87 -30.10
CA LEU A 505 15.84 -14.78 -28.98
C LEU A 505 14.61 -15.68 -29.08
N THR A 506 14.77 -16.98 -28.86
CA THR A 506 13.67 -17.97 -28.79
C THR A 506 13.61 -18.56 -27.40
N ALA A 507 12.44 -18.45 -26.75
CA ALA A 507 12.12 -19.10 -25.50
C ALA A 507 11.15 -20.27 -25.73
N THR A 508 11.47 -21.44 -25.19
CA THR A 508 10.60 -22.63 -25.18
C THR A 508 10.03 -22.79 -23.77
N VAL A 509 8.70 -22.87 -23.70
CA VAL A 509 7.95 -23.04 -22.46
C VAL A 509 7.30 -24.41 -22.43
N GLN A 510 7.41 -25.14 -21.33
CA GLN A 510 6.80 -26.46 -21.13
C GLN A 510 5.73 -26.40 -20.05
N ASN A 511 4.56 -26.98 -20.35
CA ASN A 511 3.44 -27.07 -19.42
C ASN A 511 3.62 -28.21 -18.39
N TRP A 512 3.35 -27.91 -17.13
CA TRP A 512 3.29 -28.87 -16.02
C TRP A 512 1.89 -29.05 -15.45
N SER A 513 1.03 -28.04 -15.62
CA SER A 513 -0.32 -28.07 -15.06
C SER A 513 -1.26 -28.96 -15.89
N SER A 514 -2.34 -29.43 -15.28
CA SER A 514 -3.44 -30.10 -15.99
C SER A 514 -4.31 -29.15 -16.83
N GLY A 515 -4.05 -27.87 -16.76
CA GLY A 515 -4.80 -26.81 -17.49
C GLY A 515 -4.36 -26.63 -18.94
N ALA A 516 -4.77 -27.53 -19.84
CA ALA A 516 -4.40 -27.48 -21.25
C ALA A 516 -4.79 -26.16 -21.97
N ASN A 517 -5.73 -25.39 -21.43
CA ASN A 517 -6.20 -24.12 -21.97
C ASN A 517 -5.63 -22.91 -21.22
N ASP A 518 -4.69 -23.12 -20.32
CA ASP A 518 -4.05 -22.06 -19.58
C ASP A 518 -3.28 -21.12 -20.52
N ARG A 519 -3.29 -19.85 -20.20
CA ARG A 519 -2.60 -18.79 -20.92
C ARG A 519 -1.41 -18.30 -20.12
N TYR A 520 -0.36 -17.94 -20.84
CA TYR A 520 0.85 -17.39 -20.26
C TYR A 520 1.32 -16.19 -21.05
N LYS A 521 1.95 -15.25 -20.37
CA LYS A 521 2.72 -14.16 -20.97
C LYS A 521 4.20 -14.48 -20.81
N VAL A 522 4.97 -14.34 -21.86
CA VAL A 522 6.44 -14.40 -21.84
C VAL A 522 6.95 -13.01 -22.17
N ARG A 523 7.84 -12.48 -21.34
CA ARG A 523 8.46 -11.17 -21.51
C ARG A 523 9.97 -11.31 -21.62
N LEU A 524 10.57 -10.44 -22.42
CA LEU A 524 12.01 -10.27 -22.49
C LEU A 524 12.36 -8.84 -22.10
N TRP A 525 13.17 -8.71 -21.10
CA TRP A 525 13.77 -7.48 -20.63
C TRP A 525 15.27 -7.51 -20.88
N ILE A 526 15.90 -6.41 -21.30
CA ILE A 526 17.34 -6.30 -21.47
C ILE A 526 17.81 -4.99 -20.84
N ASP A 527 18.64 -5.11 -19.81
CA ASP A 527 19.28 -4.01 -19.09
C ASP A 527 20.36 -3.36 -19.98
N TRP A 528 19.92 -2.53 -20.92
CA TRP A 528 20.80 -1.95 -21.94
C TRP A 528 21.84 -0.98 -21.36
N ASN A 529 21.53 -0.33 -20.27
CA ASN A 529 22.41 0.65 -19.63
C ASN A 529 23.38 0.00 -18.61
N GLY A 530 23.14 -1.26 -18.20
CA GLY A 530 23.99 -2.04 -17.30
C GLY A 530 23.91 -1.60 -15.85
N ASP A 531 22.78 -1.03 -15.42
CA ASP A 531 22.59 -0.58 -14.03
C ASP A 531 21.88 -1.61 -13.13
N TYR A 532 21.56 -2.79 -13.67
CA TYR A 532 20.83 -3.90 -13.05
C TYR A 532 19.40 -3.57 -12.62
N ILE A 533 18.82 -2.51 -13.18
CA ILE A 533 17.43 -2.11 -12.94
C ILE A 533 16.69 -2.14 -14.26
N LEU A 534 15.69 -3.02 -14.36
CA LEU A 534 14.89 -3.15 -15.57
C LEU A 534 13.82 -2.04 -15.62
N GLN A 535 13.92 -1.16 -16.61
CA GLN A 535 13.05 0.00 -16.83
C GLN A 535 12.10 -0.24 -18.00
N ASP A 536 11.02 0.55 -18.10
CA ASP A 536 9.99 0.38 -19.15
C ASP A 536 10.54 0.40 -20.58
N ASP A 537 11.57 1.19 -20.86
CA ASP A 537 12.24 1.29 -22.15
C ASP A 537 13.21 0.12 -22.45
N GLU A 538 13.44 -0.74 -21.48
CA GLU A 538 14.22 -1.97 -21.58
C GLU A 538 13.38 -3.22 -21.80
N LEU A 539 12.05 -3.09 -21.80
CA LEU A 539 11.14 -4.14 -22.21
C LEU A 539 11.20 -4.32 -23.73
N VAL A 540 11.85 -5.38 -24.18
CA VAL A 540 11.89 -5.75 -25.60
C VAL A 540 10.51 -6.12 -26.13
N GLY A 541 9.71 -6.79 -25.31
CA GLY A 541 8.32 -7.09 -25.66
C GLY A 541 7.69 -8.21 -24.87
N THR A 542 6.38 -8.38 -25.09
CA THR A 542 5.54 -9.42 -24.50
C THR A 542 5.01 -10.36 -25.58
N ARG A 543 5.01 -11.66 -25.31
CA ARG A 543 4.38 -12.70 -26.15
C ARG A 543 3.36 -13.48 -25.33
N THR A 544 2.22 -13.80 -25.92
CA THR A 544 1.15 -14.54 -25.25
C THR A 544 1.05 -15.95 -25.84
N ILE A 545 1.05 -16.95 -24.97
CA ILE A 545 0.69 -18.33 -25.28
C ILE A 545 -0.77 -18.48 -24.89
N SER A 546 -1.68 -18.49 -25.89
CA SER A 546 -3.13 -18.51 -25.64
C SER A 546 -3.68 -19.87 -25.21
N ARG A 547 -2.93 -20.94 -25.44
CA ARG A 547 -3.27 -22.29 -25.06
C ARG A 547 -1.99 -23.11 -24.97
N ILE A 548 -1.59 -23.42 -23.73
CA ILE A 548 -0.29 -24.05 -23.54
C ILE A 548 -0.26 -25.54 -23.94
N GLY A 549 -1.41 -26.22 -23.91
CA GLY A 549 -1.51 -27.65 -24.22
C GLY A 549 -1.53 -28.54 -22.98
N ASN A 550 -1.51 -29.86 -23.19
CA ASN A 550 -1.49 -30.84 -22.10
C ASN A 550 -0.15 -30.83 -21.33
N PRO A 551 -0.07 -31.42 -20.13
CA PRO A 551 1.19 -31.57 -19.40
C PRO A 551 2.28 -32.20 -20.30
N GLY A 552 3.46 -31.61 -20.32
CA GLY A 552 4.58 -31.98 -21.16
C GLY A 552 4.58 -31.32 -22.56
N ALA A 553 3.49 -30.65 -22.96
CA ALA A 553 3.48 -29.91 -24.22
C ALA A 553 4.43 -28.69 -24.15
N THR A 554 5.10 -28.41 -25.27
CA THR A 554 6.00 -27.27 -25.40
C THR A 554 5.45 -26.23 -26.39
N ASN A 555 5.71 -24.97 -26.12
CA ASN A 555 5.41 -23.83 -26.98
C ASN A 555 6.65 -22.97 -27.12
N GLN A 556 6.83 -22.36 -28.29
CA GLN A 556 7.93 -21.45 -28.55
C GLN A 556 7.42 -20.04 -28.82
N VAL A 557 8.13 -19.07 -28.30
CA VAL A 557 7.93 -17.65 -28.59
C VAL A 557 9.26 -17.03 -29.00
N THR A 558 9.22 -16.04 -29.89
CA THR A 558 10.40 -15.35 -30.37
C THR A 558 10.31 -13.85 -30.14
N PHE A 559 11.48 -13.25 -29.89
CA PHE A 559 11.66 -11.81 -29.72
C PHE A 559 12.71 -11.35 -30.75
N ASP A 560 12.30 -10.46 -31.62
CA ASP A 560 13.20 -9.79 -32.58
C ASP A 560 13.48 -8.38 -32.08
N PHE A 561 14.74 -7.98 -32.01
CA PHE A 561 15.15 -6.65 -31.54
C PHE A 561 16.48 -6.24 -32.19
N THR A 562 16.80 -4.94 -32.06
CA THR A 562 18.09 -4.39 -32.51
C THR A 562 18.82 -3.82 -31.30
N VAL A 563 20.10 -4.15 -31.17
CA VAL A 563 20.96 -3.64 -30.10
C VAL A 563 21.08 -2.12 -30.23
N PRO A 564 20.64 -1.33 -29.23
CA PRO A 564 20.62 0.13 -29.34
C PRO A 564 22.02 0.74 -29.32
N GLU A 565 22.15 1.94 -29.88
CA GLU A 565 23.41 2.72 -29.82
C GLU A 565 23.74 3.18 -28.40
N THR A 566 22.73 3.25 -27.54
CA THR A 566 22.82 3.68 -26.13
C THR A 566 23.26 2.56 -25.18
N VAL A 567 23.44 1.32 -25.68
CA VAL A 567 23.84 0.18 -24.87
C VAL A 567 25.16 0.46 -24.12
N ASN A 568 25.26 -0.03 -22.89
CA ASN A 568 26.52 -0.02 -22.15
C ASN A 568 27.59 -0.84 -22.91
N LYS A 569 28.73 -0.21 -23.25
CA LYS A 569 29.80 -0.82 -24.03
C LYS A 569 30.99 -1.25 -23.16
N ASP A 570 31.00 -0.85 -21.90
CA ASP A 570 32.15 -0.98 -21.03
C ASP A 570 32.03 -2.17 -20.05
N HIS A 571 30.82 -2.64 -19.80
CA HIS A 571 30.53 -3.71 -18.84
C HIS A 571 29.56 -4.75 -19.39
N GLU A 572 29.56 -5.92 -18.77
CA GLU A 572 28.51 -6.91 -18.94
C GLU A 572 27.19 -6.36 -18.39
N PHE A 573 26.11 -6.68 -19.06
CA PHE A 573 24.74 -6.36 -18.64
C PHE A 573 23.87 -7.61 -18.67
N SER A 574 22.68 -7.55 -18.12
CA SER A 574 21.84 -8.72 -17.94
C SER A 574 20.58 -8.65 -18.81
N PHE A 575 20.02 -9.80 -19.14
CA PHE A 575 18.66 -9.89 -19.67
C PHE A 575 17.86 -10.95 -18.93
N ARG A 576 16.55 -10.71 -18.82
CA ARG A 576 15.59 -11.52 -18.09
C ARG A 576 14.53 -12.05 -19.04
N VAL A 577 14.31 -13.36 -19.02
CA VAL A 577 13.14 -14.00 -19.63
C VAL A 577 12.19 -14.40 -18.52
N MET A 578 10.99 -13.86 -18.56
CA MET A 578 9.97 -14.02 -17.53
C MET A 578 8.74 -14.69 -18.09
N LEU A 579 8.33 -15.79 -17.49
CA LEU A 579 7.09 -16.50 -17.78
C LEU A 579 6.08 -16.21 -16.66
N HIS A 580 4.89 -15.73 -17.01
CA HIS A 580 3.84 -15.41 -16.07
C HIS A 580 2.51 -16.08 -16.46
N TYR A 581 1.81 -16.70 -15.48
CA TYR A 581 0.50 -17.30 -15.69
C TYR A 581 -0.57 -16.23 -15.86
N ALA A 582 -1.29 -16.25 -16.97
CA ALA A 582 -2.26 -15.24 -17.35
C ALA A 582 -3.74 -15.70 -17.20
N GLY A 583 -4.00 -16.80 -16.46
CA GLY A 583 -5.35 -17.29 -16.18
C GLY A 583 -6.07 -17.94 -17.36
N LYS A 584 -7.31 -18.42 -17.12
CA LYS A 584 -8.13 -19.08 -18.14
C LYS A 584 -9.04 -18.12 -18.89
N ASP A 585 -9.68 -17.17 -18.21
CA ASP A 585 -10.78 -16.37 -18.77
C ASP A 585 -10.79 -14.89 -18.34
N VAL A 586 -9.83 -14.44 -17.53
CA VAL A 586 -9.75 -13.06 -17.05
C VAL A 586 -8.52 -12.42 -17.67
N PRO A 587 -8.55 -11.14 -18.10
CA PRO A 587 -7.32 -10.40 -18.33
C PRO A 587 -6.55 -10.45 -17.00
N ALA A 588 -5.44 -11.17 -16.98
CA ALA A 588 -4.56 -11.15 -15.83
C ALA A 588 -4.20 -9.70 -15.53
N ALA A 589 -4.15 -9.34 -14.27
CA ALA A 589 -3.42 -8.15 -13.85
C ALA A 589 -2.11 -8.13 -14.62
N ASP A 590 -1.80 -7.03 -15.25
CA ASP A 590 -0.58 -6.91 -16.04
C ASP A 590 0.59 -6.92 -15.06
N GLY A 591 1.10 -8.12 -14.73
CA GLY A 591 2.38 -8.29 -14.05
C GLY A 591 3.48 -7.75 -14.96
N ASP A 592 3.50 -6.44 -15.18
CA ASP A 592 4.47 -5.77 -16.04
C ASP A 592 5.76 -5.45 -15.27
N ASP A 593 5.76 -5.61 -13.94
CA ASP A 593 6.92 -5.41 -13.10
C ASP A 593 7.91 -6.58 -13.23
N PRO A 594 9.12 -6.36 -13.74
CA PRO A 594 10.14 -7.40 -13.85
C PRO A 594 10.70 -7.87 -12.50
N CYS A 595 10.37 -7.18 -11.41
CA CYS A 595 10.83 -7.42 -10.05
C CYS A 595 9.69 -7.74 -9.07
N GLY A 596 8.46 -7.82 -9.57
CA GLY A 596 7.25 -7.98 -8.79
C GLY A 596 6.87 -9.43 -8.49
N VAL A 597 5.58 -9.65 -8.27
CA VAL A 597 5.01 -10.97 -7.98
C VAL A 597 4.76 -11.73 -9.29
N ILE A 598 5.15 -12.99 -9.33
CA ILE A 598 4.90 -13.89 -10.46
C ILE A 598 3.91 -14.98 -10.05
N ASP A 599 2.84 -15.09 -10.83
CA ASP A 599 1.87 -16.16 -10.71
C ASP A 599 2.29 -17.37 -11.55
N GLY A 600 2.48 -18.52 -10.91
CA GLY A 600 2.59 -19.84 -11.54
C GLY A 600 3.60 -19.98 -12.69
N GLY A 601 4.58 -19.09 -12.75
CA GLY A 601 5.55 -18.95 -13.82
C GLY A 601 6.99 -19.24 -13.39
N ASP A 602 7.94 -18.74 -14.20
CA ASP A 602 9.35 -19.01 -14.07
C ASP A 602 10.17 -17.83 -14.62
N VAL A 603 11.39 -17.63 -14.11
CA VAL A 603 12.29 -16.56 -14.51
C VAL A 603 13.70 -17.08 -14.73
N GLU A 604 14.32 -16.68 -15.82
CA GLU A 604 15.72 -16.97 -16.11
C GLU A 604 16.48 -15.68 -16.46
N ASP A 605 17.58 -15.44 -15.76
CA ASP A 605 18.48 -14.32 -15.99
C ASP A 605 19.75 -14.78 -16.68
N TYR A 606 20.22 -14.01 -17.66
CA TYR A 606 21.38 -14.27 -18.48
C TYR A 606 22.24 -13.02 -18.62
N GLY A 607 23.52 -13.20 -19.01
CA GLY A 607 24.43 -12.11 -19.29
C GLY A 607 24.51 -11.75 -20.76
N ALA A 608 24.90 -10.52 -21.05
CA ALA A 608 25.28 -10.06 -22.38
C ALA A 608 26.43 -9.05 -22.29
N VAL A 609 27.20 -8.94 -23.37
CA VAL A 609 28.32 -7.99 -23.47
C VAL A 609 28.49 -7.51 -24.91
N ILE A 610 28.90 -6.26 -25.09
CA ILE A 610 29.28 -5.79 -26.40
C ILE A 610 30.68 -6.32 -26.72
N GLY A 611 30.76 -7.28 -27.65
CA GLY A 611 31.98 -7.98 -28.00
C GLY A 611 31.85 -9.49 -27.94
N LYS A 612 32.85 -10.15 -27.40
CA LYS A 612 32.89 -11.61 -27.30
C LYS A 612 32.30 -12.09 -25.98
N GLY A 613 31.20 -12.84 -26.07
CA GLY A 613 30.60 -13.54 -24.97
C GLY A 613 31.40 -14.76 -24.49
N HIS A 614 30.91 -15.36 -23.39
CA HIS A 614 31.42 -16.64 -22.87
C HIS A 614 30.23 -17.49 -22.35
N ILE A 615 30.26 -18.75 -22.70
CA ILE A 615 29.23 -19.73 -22.30
C ILE A 615 29.95 -20.88 -21.60
N GLU A 616 29.66 -21.06 -20.32
CA GLU A 616 30.15 -22.19 -19.54
C GLU A 616 29.26 -23.41 -19.80
N LYS A 617 29.88 -24.56 -20.05
CA LYS A 617 29.18 -25.82 -20.39
C LYS A 617 29.05 -26.72 -19.19
#